data_3128f9eeb2e6219000e1ab7d7274689b
#
_entry.id   3128f9eeb2e6219000e1ab7d7274689b
#
_cell.length_a   1.000
_cell.length_b   1.000
_cell.length_c   1.000
_cell.angle_alpha   90.00
_cell.angle_beta   90.00
_cell.angle_gamma   90.00
#
_symmetry.space_group_name_H-M   'P 1'
#
loop_
_entity.id
_entity.type
_entity.pdbx_description
1 polymer ?
#
loop_
_entity_poly.entity_id
_entity_poly.type
_entity_poly.pdbx_seq_one_letter_code
_entity_poly.pdbx_strand_id
1 'polypeptide(L)'
;MEHFKGVSADPNQRKKGARKERDKMRNSKRILVLCLVATFFITCVPAVWAGEEAKKVNINQASVEEIAVLKNIGPKYAERIIQYRQANGPFKNAEDLMKVQGIGSKTFELNKDIITIK
;
A
#
# COMPACT_ATOMS: atom_id res chain seq x y z
N MET A 1 5.42 56.27 59.79
CA MET A 1 5.99 56.62 58.45
C MET A 1 6.00 55.38 57.63
N GLU A 2 4.98 55.23 56.85
CA GLU A 2 4.87 54.07 55.97
C GLU A 2 5.43 54.38 54.57
N HIS A 3 6.48 53.65 54.15
CA HIS A 3 7.10 53.79 52.86
C HIS A 3 6.27 53.01 51.87
N PHE A 4 5.41 53.72 51.15
CA PHE A 4 4.72 53.19 50.00
C PHE A 4 5.75 53.09 48.86
N LYS A 5 6.35 51.88 48.63
CA LYS A 5 7.12 51.58 47.42
C LYS A 5 6.16 51.44 46.27
N GLY A 6 6.06 52.49 45.44
CA GLY A 6 5.36 52.48 44.21
C GLY A 6 5.90 51.33 43.28
N VAL A 7 5.07 50.34 43.01
CA VAL A 7 5.36 49.36 42.01
C VAL A 7 5.25 50.03 40.65
N SER A 8 6.37 50.43 40.11
CA SER A 8 6.48 50.92 38.75
C SER A 8 6.16 49.79 37.82
N ALA A 9 4.91 49.71 37.36
CA ALA A 9 4.50 48.76 36.37
C ALA A 9 5.09 49.11 35.00
N ASP A 10 6.19 48.48 34.66
CA ASP A 10 6.87 48.65 33.39
C ASP A 10 5.91 48.24 32.23
N PRO A 11 5.50 49.21 31.38
CA PRO A 11 4.58 48.94 30.27
C PRO A 11 5.12 47.92 29.27
N ASN A 12 6.42 47.67 29.30
CA ASN A 12 7.09 46.72 28.42
C ASN A 12 6.85 45.27 28.85
N GLN A 13 6.65 45.01 30.14
CA GLN A 13 6.32 43.67 30.67
C GLN A 13 4.91 43.21 30.25
N ARG A 14 3.94 44.10 30.19
CA ARG A 14 2.56 43.77 29.74
C ARG A 14 2.53 43.35 28.26
N LYS A 15 3.34 43.99 27.41
CA LYS A 15 3.42 43.66 25.99
C LYS A 15 4.08 42.29 25.73
N LYS A 16 5.08 41.90 26.54
CA LYS A 16 5.74 40.58 26.43
C LYS A 16 4.81 39.45 26.83
N GLY A 17 4.00 39.60 27.87
CA GLY A 17 3.01 38.61 28.31
C GLY A 17 1.93 38.36 27.26
N ALA A 18 1.34 39.41 26.72
CA ALA A 18 0.31 39.32 25.71
C ALA A 18 0.79 38.72 24.37
N ARG A 19 2.08 38.90 24.04
CA ARG A 19 2.68 38.29 22.83
C ARG A 19 2.91 36.83 23.04
N LYS A 20 3.38 36.41 24.22
CA LYS A 20 3.61 35.01 24.56
C LYS A 20 2.31 34.18 24.58
N GLU A 21 1.22 34.75 25.08
CA GLU A 21 -0.08 34.07 25.06
C GLU A 21 -0.67 33.92 23.66
N ARG A 22 -0.53 34.95 22.83
CA ARG A 22 -1.00 34.88 21.44
C ARG A 22 -0.24 33.84 20.63
N ASP A 23 1.06 33.71 20.82
CA ASP A 23 1.88 32.68 20.15
C ASP A 23 1.53 31.28 20.66
N LYS A 24 1.24 31.12 21.96
CA LYS A 24 0.78 29.84 22.53
C LYS A 24 -0.57 29.39 21.95
N MET A 25 -1.53 30.32 21.85
CA MET A 25 -2.84 30.01 21.23
C MET A 25 -2.74 29.70 19.73
N ARG A 26 -1.85 30.40 19.01
CA ARG A 26 -1.64 30.16 17.57
C ARG A 26 -1.01 28.79 17.31
N ASN A 27 -0.07 28.39 18.15
CA ASN A 27 0.54 27.07 18.06
C ASN A 27 -0.43 25.94 18.46
N SER A 28 -1.25 26.18 19.50
CA SER A 28 -2.29 25.23 19.92
C SER A 28 -3.29 24.93 18.80
N LYS A 29 -3.77 25.97 18.11
CA LYS A 29 -4.67 25.79 16.95
C LYS A 29 -4.01 25.06 15.79
N ARG A 30 -2.72 25.31 15.51
CA ARG A 30 -1.97 24.60 14.47
C ARG A 30 -1.79 23.12 14.80
N ILE A 31 -1.47 22.81 16.06
CA ILE A 31 -1.36 21.42 16.54
C ILE A 31 -2.71 20.71 16.44
N LEU A 32 -3.81 21.38 16.80
CA LEU A 32 -5.15 20.82 16.74
C LEU A 32 -5.57 20.52 15.27
N VAL A 33 -5.27 21.43 14.34
CA VAL A 33 -5.52 21.22 12.91
C VAL A 33 -4.65 20.07 12.36
N LEU A 34 -3.37 19.99 12.75
CA LEU A 34 -2.49 18.91 12.35
C LEU A 34 -2.96 17.57 12.89
N CYS A 35 -3.47 17.50 14.12
CA CYS A 35 -4.06 16.29 14.69
C CYS A 35 -5.34 15.88 13.94
N LEU A 36 -6.20 16.81 13.57
CA LEU A 36 -7.42 16.53 12.80
C LEU A 36 -7.10 16.03 11.38
N VAL A 37 -6.09 16.59 10.73
CA VAL A 37 -5.64 16.12 9.42
C VAL A 37 -5.01 14.73 9.52
N ALA A 38 -4.21 14.48 10.55
CA ALA A 38 -3.60 13.17 10.77
C ALA A 38 -4.66 12.08 11.04
N THR A 39 -5.69 12.38 11.85
CA THR A 39 -6.79 11.43 12.09
C THR A 39 -7.63 11.21 10.84
N PHE A 40 -7.82 12.23 10.01
CA PHE A 40 -8.53 12.08 8.74
C PHE A 40 -7.78 11.15 7.76
N PHE A 41 -6.44 11.27 7.68
CA PHE A 41 -5.63 10.37 6.86
C PHE A 41 -5.62 8.92 7.37
N ILE A 42 -5.69 8.70 8.70
CA ILE A 42 -5.74 7.36 9.28
C ILE A 42 -7.07 6.67 9.00
N THR A 43 -8.19 7.42 8.95
CA THR A 43 -9.51 6.83 8.67
C THR A 43 -9.82 6.67 7.19
N CYS A 44 -9.12 7.40 6.31
CA CYS A 44 -9.34 7.36 4.86
C CYS A 44 -8.37 6.44 4.12
N VAL A 45 -7.43 5.77 4.83
CA VAL A 45 -6.70 4.65 4.24
C VAL A 45 -7.64 3.45 4.28
N PRO A 46 -8.23 3.03 3.15
CA PRO A 46 -8.90 1.74 3.12
C PRO A 46 -7.87 0.71 3.55
N ALA A 47 -8.27 -0.19 4.42
CA ALA A 47 -7.46 -1.33 4.84
C ALA A 47 -7.20 -2.24 3.61
N VAL A 48 -6.32 -1.79 2.71
CA VAL A 48 -5.80 -2.57 1.58
C VAL A 48 -4.78 -3.61 2.08
N TRP A 49 -4.72 -3.81 3.38
CA TRP A 49 -3.99 -4.91 4.00
C TRP A 49 -4.94 -6.06 4.42
N ALA A 50 -6.10 -6.20 3.77
CA ALA A 50 -6.72 -7.50 3.63
C ALA A 50 -5.73 -8.31 2.78
N GLY A 51 -5.06 -9.29 3.39
CA GLY A 51 -4.03 -10.09 2.74
C GLY A 51 -4.50 -10.43 1.33
N GLU A 52 -3.70 -10.11 0.33
CA GLU A 52 -3.87 -10.68 -0.98
C GLU A 52 -3.78 -12.20 -0.77
N GLU A 53 -4.93 -12.82 -0.59
CA GLU A 53 -5.04 -14.23 -0.95
C GLU A 53 -4.59 -14.25 -2.39
N ALA A 54 -3.42 -14.81 -2.63
CA ALA A 54 -2.81 -14.86 -3.95
C ALA A 54 -3.87 -15.40 -4.90
N LYS A 55 -4.45 -14.51 -5.71
CA LYS A 55 -5.55 -14.84 -6.63
C LYS A 55 -5.08 -16.01 -7.47
N LYS A 56 -5.65 -17.20 -7.25
CA LYS A 56 -5.27 -18.39 -7.97
C LYS A 56 -5.62 -18.21 -9.44
N VAL A 57 -4.64 -18.44 -10.31
CA VAL A 57 -4.76 -18.31 -11.76
C VAL A 57 -5.06 -19.68 -12.36
N ASN A 58 -6.23 -19.82 -12.98
CA ASN A 58 -6.59 -21.03 -13.69
C ASN A 58 -5.99 -21.03 -15.10
N ILE A 59 -4.88 -21.75 -15.28
CA ILE A 59 -4.16 -21.77 -16.56
C ILE A 59 -4.96 -22.33 -17.74
N ASN A 60 -6.05 -23.08 -17.48
CA ASN A 60 -6.92 -23.60 -18.54
C ASN A 60 -7.94 -22.57 -19.05
N GLN A 61 -8.27 -21.55 -18.25
CA GLN A 61 -9.31 -20.57 -18.54
C GLN A 61 -8.80 -19.13 -18.59
N ALA A 62 -7.69 -18.85 -17.91
CA ALA A 62 -7.14 -17.51 -17.78
C ALA A 62 -6.79 -16.87 -19.12
N SER A 63 -6.91 -15.55 -19.19
CA SER A 63 -6.47 -14.73 -20.32
C SER A 63 -4.94 -14.56 -20.35
N VAL A 64 -4.41 -13.98 -21.43
CA VAL A 64 -2.97 -13.66 -21.55
C VAL A 64 -2.53 -12.76 -20.40
N GLU A 65 -3.33 -11.75 -20.07
CA GLU A 65 -3.07 -10.76 -19.03
C GLU A 65 -3.04 -11.41 -17.65
N GLU A 66 -3.98 -12.32 -17.37
CA GLU A 66 -4.03 -13.04 -16.09
C GLU A 66 -2.86 -14.00 -15.91
N ILE A 67 -2.43 -14.66 -16.97
CA ILE A 67 -1.25 -15.54 -16.93
C ILE A 67 0.04 -14.74 -16.85
N ALA A 68 0.10 -13.56 -17.49
CA ALA A 68 1.28 -12.71 -17.49
C ALA A 68 1.61 -12.09 -16.11
N VAL A 69 0.68 -12.11 -15.14
CA VAL A 69 0.97 -11.69 -13.76
C VAL A 69 1.74 -12.72 -12.94
N LEU A 70 1.85 -13.96 -13.45
CA LEU A 70 2.64 -15.00 -12.80
C LEU A 70 4.13 -14.65 -12.78
N LYS A 71 4.82 -15.05 -11.73
CA LYS A 71 6.25 -14.74 -11.54
C LYS A 71 7.08 -15.37 -12.67
N ASN A 72 7.95 -14.56 -13.29
CA ASN A 72 8.80 -14.94 -14.42
C ASN A 72 8.03 -15.42 -15.66
N ILE A 73 6.73 -15.11 -15.75
CA ILE A 73 5.90 -15.35 -16.93
C ILE A 73 5.44 -14.00 -17.45
N GLY A 74 6.06 -13.54 -18.53
CA GLY A 74 5.64 -12.33 -19.24
C GLY A 74 4.61 -12.64 -20.32
N PRO A 75 4.10 -11.63 -21.04
CA PRO A 75 3.07 -11.79 -22.06
C PRO A 75 3.45 -12.81 -23.13
N LYS A 76 4.70 -12.85 -23.54
CA LYS A 76 5.22 -13.79 -24.55
C LYS A 76 5.13 -15.26 -24.11
N TYR A 77 5.36 -15.53 -22.82
CA TYR A 77 5.18 -16.88 -22.27
C TYR A 77 3.72 -17.21 -22.00
N ALA A 78 2.92 -16.21 -21.61
CA ALA A 78 1.48 -16.36 -21.44
C ALA A 78 0.80 -16.77 -22.78
N GLU A 79 1.19 -16.16 -23.88
CA GLU A 79 0.72 -16.55 -25.23
C GLU A 79 1.10 -17.98 -25.56
N ARG A 80 2.32 -18.42 -25.24
CA ARG A 80 2.75 -19.81 -25.46
C ARG A 80 1.95 -20.82 -24.63
N ILE A 81 1.58 -20.47 -23.41
CA ILE A 81 0.71 -21.30 -22.57
C ILE A 81 -0.65 -21.47 -23.22
N ILE A 82 -1.23 -20.39 -23.74
CA ILE A 82 -2.52 -20.43 -24.43
C ILE A 82 -2.42 -21.26 -25.73
N GLN A 83 -1.38 -21.04 -26.54
CA GLN A 83 -1.14 -21.82 -27.74
C GLN A 83 -0.97 -23.31 -27.43
N TYR A 84 -0.25 -23.64 -26.37
CA TYR A 84 -0.06 -25.02 -25.93
C TYR A 84 -1.39 -25.68 -25.58
N ARG A 85 -2.26 -25.06 -24.78
CA ARG A 85 -3.57 -25.62 -24.41
C ARG A 85 -4.53 -25.73 -25.60
N GLN A 86 -4.39 -24.86 -26.60
CA GLN A 86 -5.18 -24.91 -27.83
C GLN A 86 -4.74 -26.09 -28.73
N ALA A 87 -3.44 -26.36 -28.80
CA ALA A 87 -2.89 -27.42 -29.65
C ALA A 87 -2.96 -28.80 -29.00
N ASN A 88 -2.74 -28.91 -27.70
CA ASN A 88 -2.62 -30.18 -26.96
C ASN A 88 -3.79 -30.45 -26.01
N GLY A 89 -4.77 -29.54 -25.93
CA GLY A 89 -5.86 -29.63 -24.99
C GLY A 89 -5.51 -29.02 -23.62
N PRO A 90 -6.47 -29.02 -22.69
CA PRO A 90 -6.27 -28.43 -21.35
C PRO A 90 -5.18 -29.18 -20.57
N PHE A 91 -4.48 -28.44 -19.70
CA PHE A 91 -3.51 -29.01 -18.78
C PHE A 91 -4.22 -29.97 -17.81
N LYS A 92 -3.71 -31.16 -17.63
CA LYS A 92 -4.24 -32.15 -16.69
C LYS A 92 -3.67 -32.00 -15.30
N ASN A 93 -2.42 -31.56 -15.20
CA ASN A 93 -1.71 -31.29 -13.96
C ASN A 93 -1.01 -29.95 -14.06
N ALA A 94 -0.75 -29.33 -12.92
CA ALA A 94 -0.02 -28.06 -12.88
C ALA A 94 1.41 -28.20 -13.42
N GLU A 95 2.04 -29.38 -13.23
CA GLU A 95 3.37 -29.72 -13.72
C GLU A 95 3.45 -29.74 -15.25
N ASP A 96 2.34 -29.96 -15.94
CA ASP A 96 2.28 -29.93 -17.41
C ASP A 96 2.67 -28.55 -17.97
N LEU A 97 2.64 -27.53 -17.16
CA LEU A 97 3.12 -26.20 -17.52
C LEU A 97 4.60 -26.20 -17.94
N MET A 98 5.40 -27.11 -17.40
CA MET A 98 6.80 -27.30 -17.78
C MET A 98 7.01 -27.85 -19.19
N LYS A 99 5.95 -28.37 -19.82
CA LYS A 99 5.97 -28.81 -21.22
C LYS A 99 5.93 -27.63 -22.21
N VAL A 100 5.56 -26.44 -21.71
CA VAL A 100 5.55 -25.24 -22.53
C VAL A 100 6.97 -24.72 -22.71
N GLN A 101 7.37 -24.48 -23.96
CA GLN A 101 8.71 -24.01 -24.27
C GLN A 101 9.06 -22.71 -23.55
N GLY A 102 10.13 -22.74 -22.76
CA GLY A 102 10.64 -21.59 -22.00
C GLY A 102 10.13 -21.54 -20.55
N ILE A 103 9.30 -22.48 -20.12
CA ILE A 103 8.87 -22.62 -18.74
C ILE A 103 9.56 -23.84 -18.13
N GLY A 104 10.53 -23.56 -17.28
CA GLY A 104 11.27 -24.62 -16.57
C GLY A 104 10.75 -24.84 -15.14
N SER A 105 11.36 -25.82 -14.47
CA SER A 105 11.03 -26.17 -13.08
C SER A 105 11.12 -24.98 -12.12
N LYS A 106 12.12 -24.12 -12.29
CA LYS A 106 12.28 -22.91 -11.45
C LYS A 106 11.08 -21.95 -11.57
N THR A 107 10.58 -21.73 -12.78
CA THR A 107 9.41 -20.87 -13.02
C THR A 107 8.14 -21.53 -12.47
N PHE A 108 8.01 -22.85 -12.62
CA PHE A 108 6.91 -23.61 -12.05
C PHE A 108 6.90 -23.51 -10.51
N GLU A 109 8.01 -23.78 -9.84
CA GLU A 109 8.13 -23.72 -8.38
C GLU A 109 7.74 -22.36 -7.80
N LEU A 110 8.07 -21.27 -8.49
CA LEU A 110 7.72 -19.89 -8.05
C LEU A 110 6.20 -19.62 -8.11
N ASN A 111 5.46 -20.42 -8.86
CA ASN A 111 4.04 -20.17 -9.15
C ASN A 111 3.12 -21.31 -8.73
N LYS A 112 3.63 -22.44 -8.27
CA LYS A 112 2.84 -23.64 -7.94
C LYS A 112 1.68 -23.39 -6.97
N ASP A 113 1.86 -22.45 -6.01
CA ASP A 113 0.87 -22.16 -4.99
C ASP A 113 -0.29 -21.28 -5.50
N ILE A 114 -0.08 -20.59 -6.62
CA ILE A 114 -1.04 -19.67 -7.24
C ILE A 114 -1.62 -20.20 -8.55
N ILE A 115 -1.08 -21.29 -9.11
CA ILE A 115 -1.61 -21.95 -10.30
C ILE A 115 -2.72 -22.94 -9.91
N THR A 116 -3.78 -22.98 -10.69
CA THR A 116 -4.83 -24.01 -10.64
C THR A 116 -5.22 -24.46 -12.04
N ILE A 117 -5.80 -25.64 -12.15
CA ILE A 117 -6.20 -26.30 -13.42
C ILE A 117 -7.69 -26.64 -13.48
N LYS A 118 -8.49 -26.08 -12.55
CA LYS A 118 -9.94 -26.37 -12.51
C LYS A 118 -10.66 -25.93 -13.78
#